data_39fba5659d385f43b3127538b4756d17
#
_entry.id   39fba5659d385f43b3127538b4756d17
#
_cell.length_a   1.000
_cell.length_b   1.000
_cell.length_c   1.000
_cell.angle_alpha   90.00
_cell.angle_beta   90.00
_cell.angle_gamma   90.00
#
_symmetry.space_group_name_H-M   'P 1'
#
loop_
_entity.id
_entity.type
_entity.pdbx_description
1 polymer ?
#
loop_
_entity_poly.entity_id
_entity_poly.type
_entity_poly.pdbx_seq_one_letter_code
_entity_poly.pdbx_strand_id
1 'polypeptide(L)'
;MTVATGLIVANLYYNQPLLEDIARTFHTSRAKAGQLSMLTQLGYAAGMFFLAPLADMLKRKRMMMVIFFFIVLSLVLTATAQSINLLICTSFFLGASSMIPQLLVPMAAHLAKPEERGKKIGTIMAGLLIGILLSRTFSGVISAQFGWRAVFYIAAGIMLVIWLMIGLFLPEVEPDHKDGYGKLMASLIELVRDEPS
;
A
#
# COMPACT_ATOMS: atom_id res chain seq x y z
N MET A 1 -1.61 -8.51 -12.40
CA MET A 1 -0.62 -7.94 -11.48
C MET A 1 -0.37 -6.45 -11.72
N THR A 2 -0.03 -6.00 -12.93
CA THR A 2 0.28 -4.60 -13.27
C THR A 2 -0.78 -3.59 -12.81
N VAL A 3 -2.05 -3.79 -13.18
CA VAL A 3 -3.16 -2.91 -12.79
C VAL A 3 -3.35 -2.91 -11.26
N ALA A 4 -3.30 -4.08 -10.62
CA ALA A 4 -3.41 -4.18 -9.17
C ALA A 4 -2.31 -3.39 -8.45
N THR A 5 -1.04 -3.50 -8.92
CA THR A 5 0.08 -2.74 -8.36
C THR A 5 -0.15 -1.24 -8.44
N GLY A 6 -0.58 -0.74 -9.61
CA GLY A 6 -0.88 0.69 -9.80
C GLY A 6 -1.99 1.19 -8.90
N LEU A 7 -3.09 0.44 -8.78
CA LEU A 7 -4.23 0.80 -7.93
C LEU A 7 -3.90 0.75 -6.43
N ILE A 8 -3.05 -0.20 -6.00
CA ILE A 8 -2.62 -0.27 -4.60
C ILE A 8 -1.72 0.91 -4.25
N VAL A 9 -0.74 1.23 -5.10
CA VAL A 9 0.16 2.37 -4.89
C VAL A 9 -0.61 3.69 -4.90
N ALA A 10 -1.66 3.81 -5.70
CA ALA A 10 -2.52 5.00 -5.74
C ALA A 10 -3.07 5.39 -4.35
N ASN A 11 -3.31 4.40 -3.45
CA ASN A 11 -3.79 4.67 -2.08
C ASN A 11 -2.83 5.56 -1.26
N LEU A 12 -1.53 5.54 -1.55
CA LEU A 12 -0.53 6.37 -0.88
C LEU A 12 -0.63 7.85 -1.28
N TYR A 13 -1.24 8.14 -2.43
CA TYR A 13 -1.21 9.46 -3.05
C TYR A 13 -2.59 10.13 -3.14
N TYR A 14 -3.69 9.42 -2.86
CA TYR A 14 -5.03 10.00 -2.91
C TYR A 14 -5.23 11.20 -1.99
N ASN A 15 -4.58 11.22 -0.83
CA ASN A 15 -4.73 12.27 0.16
C ASN A 15 -4.11 13.61 -0.27
N GLN A 16 -3.10 13.61 -1.16
CA GLN A 16 -2.34 14.82 -1.49
C GLN A 16 -3.18 15.96 -2.06
N PRO A 17 -4.04 15.77 -3.08
CA PRO A 17 -4.90 16.86 -3.56
C PRO A 17 -6.08 17.15 -2.63
N LEU A 18 -6.37 16.30 -1.64
CA LEU A 18 -7.52 16.42 -0.74
C LEU A 18 -7.23 17.22 0.53
N LEU A 19 -5.96 17.60 0.79
CA LEU A 19 -5.53 18.20 2.04
C LEU A 19 -6.27 19.51 2.36
N GLU A 20 -6.59 20.30 1.34
CA GLU A 20 -7.34 21.54 1.51
C GLU A 20 -8.78 21.28 1.97
N ASP A 21 -9.48 20.36 1.30
CA ASP A 21 -10.87 20.00 1.59
C ASP A 21 -10.98 19.34 2.97
N ILE A 22 -9.98 18.52 3.33
CA ILE A 22 -9.88 17.91 4.65
C ILE A 22 -9.64 18.98 5.72
N ALA A 23 -8.72 19.92 5.48
CA ALA A 23 -8.45 21.01 6.41
C ALA A 23 -9.70 21.86 6.68
N ARG A 24 -10.48 22.17 5.63
CA ARG A 24 -11.77 22.88 5.75
C ARG A 24 -12.79 22.07 6.52
N THR A 25 -12.94 20.78 6.22
CA THR A 25 -13.92 19.89 6.87
C THR A 25 -13.71 19.78 8.38
N PHE A 26 -12.46 19.72 8.82
CA PHE A 26 -12.13 19.56 10.25
C PHE A 26 -11.73 20.88 10.92
N HIS A 27 -11.91 22.03 10.25
CA HIS A 27 -11.53 23.35 10.77
C HIS A 27 -10.11 23.38 11.34
N THR A 28 -9.17 22.83 10.60
CA THR A 28 -7.78 22.69 11.03
C THR A 28 -6.78 23.39 10.09
N SER A 29 -5.53 23.55 10.51
CA SER A 29 -4.50 24.15 9.67
C SER A 29 -4.07 23.20 8.53
N ARG A 30 -3.60 23.77 7.41
CA ARG A 30 -2.97 23.00 6.32
C ARG A 30 -1.77 22.18 6.79
N ALA A 31 -1.01 22.69 7.75
CA ALA A 31 0.12 21.97 8.33
C ALA A 31 -0.33 20.69 9.04
N LYS A 32 -1.43 20.74 9.80
CA LYS A 32 -2.00 19.56 10.45
C LYS A 32 -2.60 18.58 9.44
N ALA A 33 -3.28 19.05 8.41
CA ALA A 33 -3.74 18.19 7.32
C ALA A 33 -2.57 17.55 6.56
N GLY A 34 -1.45 18.25 6.39
CA GLY A 34 -0.23 17.73 5.77
C GLY A 34 0.37 16.53 6.50
N GLN A 35 0.12 16.38 7.81
CA GLN A 35 0.52 15.18 8.57
C GLN A 35 -0.08 13.88 8.00
N LEU A 36 -1.21 13.94 7.31
CA LEU A 36 -1.80 12.79 6.64
C LEU A 36 -0.83 12.17 5.64
N SER A 37 -0.27 12.97 4.75
CA SER A 37 0.69 12.48 3.76
C SER A 37 1.97 11.97 4.42
N MET A 38 2.46 12.68 5.44
CA MET A 38 3.65 12.27 6.20
C MET A 38 3.41 10.92 6.90
N LEU A 39 2.28 10.76 7.62
CA LEU A 39 1.98 9.52 8.33
C LEU A 39 1.68 8.37 7.37
N THR A 40 1.08 8.61 6.20
CA THR A 40 0.92 7.58 5.16
C THR A 40 2.29 7.07 4.69
N GLN A 41 3.26 7.96 4.45
CA GLN A 41 4.60 7.55 4.01
C GLN A 41 5.38 6.85 5.14
N LEU A 42 5.29 7.35 6.38
CA LEU A 42 5.88 6.66 7.53
C LEU A 42 5.25 5.28 7.76
N GLY A 43 3.93 5.17 7.61
CA GLY A 43 3.24 3.89 7.64
C GLY A 43 3.78 2.94 6.57
N TYR A 44 3.93 3.41 5.34
CA TYR A 44 4.49 2.61 4.25
C TYR A 44 5.92 2.13 4.55
N ALA A 45 6.79 3.01 5.05
CA ALA A 45 8.13 2.63 5.47
C ALA A 45 8.11 1.59 6.61
N ALA A 46 7.25 1.79 7.62
CA ALA A 46 7.06 0.81 8.70
C ALA A 46 6.53 -0.53 8.16
N GLY A 47 5.56 -0.50 7.25
CA GLY A 47 5.05 -1.70 6.57
C GLY A 47 6.16 -2.46 5.84
N MET A 48 7.00 -1.74 5.08
CA MET A 48 8.16 -2.36 4.43
C MET A 48 9.12 -2.99 5.42
N PHE A 49 9.44 -2.28 6.50
CA PHE A 49 10.41 -2.77 7.48
C PHE A 49 9.92 -4.01 8.26
N PHE A 50 8.65 -4.01 8.69
CA PHE A 50 8.12 -5.08 9.54
C PHE A 50 7.42 -6.19 8.75
N LEU A 51 6.70 -5.87 7.67
CA LEU A 51 5.89 -6.85 6.95
C LEU A 51 6.63 -7.49 5.77
N ALA A 52 7.64 -6.85 5.17
CA ALA A 52 8.36 -7.46 4.06
C ALA A 52 9.13 -8.72 4.48
N PRO A 53 9.89 -8.74 5.61
CA PRO A 53 10.52 -9.97 6.09
C PRO A 53 9.50 -11.08 6.43
N LEU A 54 8.32 -10.70 6.91
CA LEU A 54 7.26 -11.64 7.22
C LEU A 54 6.69 -12.31 5.94
N ALA A 55 6.75 -11.60 4.81
CA ALA A 55 6.30 -12.11 3.53
C ALA A 55 7.19 -13.22 2.96
N ASP A 56 8.47 -13.23 3.31
CA ASP A 56 9.41 -14.27 2.88
C ASP A 56 9.23 -15.58 3.67
N MET A 57 8.56 -15.49 4.82
CA MET A 57 8.34 -16.62 5.74
C MET A 57 6.93 -17.21 5.65
N LEU A 58 5.95 -16.42 5.25
CA LEU A 58 4.56 -16.84 5.17
C LEU A 58 4.16 -17.18 3.74
N LYS A 59 3.13 -18.01 3.59
CA LYS A 59 2.50 -18.24 2.30
C LYS A 59 2.03 -16.90 1.72
N ARG A 60 2.62 -16.48 0.61
CA ARG A 60 2.47 -15.15 0.02
C ARG A 60 1.01 -14.77 -0.23
N LYS A 61 0.21 -15.74 -0.74
CA LYS A 61 -1.23 -15.50 -0.95
C LYS A 61 -1.96 -15.19 0.35
N ARG A 62 -1.74 -15.99 1.40
CA ARG A 62 -2.41 -15.79 2.70
C ARG A 62 -2.05 -14.44 3.30
N MET A 63 -0.78 -14.08 3.24
CA MET A 63 -0.31 -12.78 3.73
C MET A 63 -0.94 -11.63 2.95
N MET A 64 -0.96 -11.70 1.61
CA MET A 64 -1.63 -10.68 0.78
C MET A 64 -3.11 -10.56 1.13
N MET A 65 -3.83 -11.66 1.34
CA MET A 65 -5.24 -11.63 1.73
C MET A 65 -5.46 -10.88 3.05
N VAL A 66 -4.60 -11.12 4.05
CA VAL A 66 -4.66 -10.40 5.33
C VAL A 66 -4.35 -8.91 5.15
N ILE A 67 -3.32 -8.57 4.38
CA ILE A 67 -2.94 -7.17 4.14
C ILE A 67 -4.05 -6.44 3.36
N PHE A 68 -4.66 -7.06 2.35
CA PHE A 68 -5.80 -6.46 1.63
C PHE A 68 -6.99 -6.19 2.55
N PHE A 69 -7.29 -7.09 3.48
CA PHE A 69 -8.30 -6.84 4.50
C PHE A 69 -8.01 -5.55 5.28
N PHE A 70 -6.76 -5.36 5.72
CA PHE A 70 -6.36 -4.14 6.42
C PHE A 70 -6.39 -2.90 5.52
N ILE A 71 -6.09 -3.00 4.21
CA ILE A 71 -6.24 -1.88 3.26
C ILE A 71 -7.71 -1.46 3.19
N VAL A 72 -8.62 -2.40 2.94
CA VAL A 72 -10.06 -2.12 2.83
C VAL A 72 -10.59 -1.52 4.14
N LEU A 73 -10.24 -2.11 5.26
CA LEU A 73 -10.62 -1.61 6.58
C LEU A 73 -10.10 -0.18 6.81
N SER A 74 -8.83 0.09 6.51
CA SER A 74 -8.23 1.41 6.68
C SER A 74 -8.89 2.45 5.77
N LEU A 75 -9.21 2.09 4.52
CA LEU A 75 -9.91 2.98 3.59
C LEU A 75 -11.32 3.33 4.09
N VAL A 76 -12.08 2.34 4.57
CA VAL A 76 -13.42 2.57 5.13
C VAL A 76 -13.33 3.43 6.40
N LEU A 77 -12.41 3.15 7.30
CA LEU A 77 -12.21 3.96 8.51
C LEU A 77 -11.76 5.39 8.17
N THR A 78 -10.94 5.57 7.14
CA THR A 78 -10.55 6.89 6.63
C THR A 78 -11.75 7.64 6.07
N ALA A 79 -12.60 6.98 5.27
CA ALA A 79 -13.81 7.59 4.69
C ALA A 79 -14.83 7.99 5.76
N THR A 80 -14.96 7.22 6.84
CA THR A 80 -15.90 7.45 7.93
C THR A 80 -15.35 8.31 9.07
N ALA A 81 -14.07 8.74 9.00
CA ALA A 81 -13.43 9.48 10.06
C ALA A 81 -14.19 10.76 10.43
N GLN A 82 -14.45 10.94 11.73
CA GLN A 82 -15.14 12.09 12.29
C GLN A 82 -14.19 13.10 12.94
N SER A 83 -12.90 12.77 13.06
CA SER A 83 -11.88 13.65 13.60
C SER A 83 -10.59 13.57 12.79
N ILE A 84 -9.86 14.68 12.76
CA ILE A 84 -8.57 14.75 12.05
C ILE A 84 -7.55 13.77 12.65
N ASN A 85 -7.57 13.52 13.96
CA ASN A 85 -6.65 12.61 14.61
C ASN A 85 -6.92 11.14 14.21
N LEU A 86 -8.21 10.77 14.11
CA LEU A 86 -8.58 9.44 13.61
C LEU A 86 -8.14 9.28 12.15
N LEU A 87 -8.34 10.32 11.32
CA LEU A 87 -7.93 10.33 9.93
C LEU A 87 -6.40 10.17 9.79
N ILE A 88 -5.62 10.84 10.62
CA ILE A 88 -4.16 10.72 10.67
C ILE A 88 -3.75 9.28 11.06
N CYS A 89 -4.38 8.71 12.08
CA CYS A 89 -4.11 7.35 12.53
C CYS A 89 -4.42 6.31 11.43
N THR A 90 -5.61 6.40 10.81
CA THR A 90 -6.01 5.49 9.73
C THR A 90 -5.13 5.63 8.50
N SER A 91 -4.61 6.83 8.20
CA SER A 91 -3.66 7.06 7.11
C SER A 91 -2.33 6.33 7.33
N PHE A 92 -1.85 6.23 8.57
CA PHE A 92 -0.67 5.44 8.90
C PHE A 92 -0.89 3.95 8.60
N PHE A 93 -2.02 3.38 9.05
CA PHE A 93 -2.35 1.98 8.78
C PHE A 93 -2.60 1.71 7.30
N LEU A 94 -3.21 2.64 6.58
CA LEU A 94 -3.37 2.59 5.13
C LEU A 94 -2.01 2.52 4.44
N GLY A 95 -1.06 3.37 4.85
CA GLY A 95 0.31 3.36 4.36
C GLY A 95 0.98 2.01 4.61
N ALA A 96 0.96 1.54 5.87
CA ALA A 96 1.59 0.27 6.27
C ALA A 96 1.05 -0.93 5.48
N SER A 97 -0.26 -0.95 5.23
CA SER A 97 -0.89 -2.02 4.45
C SER A 97 -0.63 -1.91 2.95
N SER A 98 -0.31 -0.73 2.42
CA SER A 98 -0.12 -0.51 0.97
C SER A 98 1.23 -1.01 0.42
N MET A 99 1.99 -1.80 1.17
CA MET A 99 3.29 -2.36 0.76
C MET A 99 3.19 -3.56 -0.21
N ILE A 100 2.00 -4.06 -0.53
CA ILE A 100 1.79 -5.23 -1.40
C ILE A 100 2.56 -5.18 -2.73
N PRO A 101 2.74 -4.05 -3.41
CA PRO A 101 3.57 -3.96 -4.62
C PRO A 101 4.97 -4.53 -4.45
N GLN A 102 5.56 -4.40 -3.27
CA GLN A 102 6.89 -4.96 -2.93
C GLN A 102 6.89 -6.49 -2.91
N LEU A 103 5.73 -7.11 -2.73
CA LEU A 103 5.55 -8.57 -2.80
C LEU A 103 5.22 -9.03 -4.22
N LEU A 104 4.46 -8.22 -4.97
CA LEU A 104 4.02 -8.58 -6.33
C LEU A 104 5.16 -8.55 -7.33
N VAL A 105 6.13 -7.63 -7.20
CA VAL A 105 7.26 -7.49 -8.13
C VAL A 105 8.18 -8.72 -8.09
N PRO A 106 8.72 -9.16 -6.93
CA PRO A 106 9.52 -10.38 -6.86
C PRO A 106 8.74 -11.62 -7.27
N MET A 107 7.47 -11.71 -6.88
CA MET A 107 6.61 -12.85 -7.25
C MET A 107 6.42 -12.93 -8.76
N ALA A 108 6.20 -11.82 -9.43
CA ALA A 108 6.09 -11.79 -10.89
C ALA A 108 7.40 -12.19 -11.58
N ALA A 109 8.54 -11.79 -11.02
CA ALA A 109 9.86 -12.20 -11.50
C ALA A 109 10.09 -13.71 -11.30
N HIS A 110 9.65 -14.27 -10.18
CA HIS A 110 9.75 -15.71 -9.89
C HIS A 110 8.88 -16.56 -10.81
N LEU A 111 7.66 -16.10 -11.12
CA LEU A 111 6.72 -16.80 -12.01
C LEU A 111 7.04 -16.61 -13.51
N ALA A 112 7.97 -15.72 -13.87
CA ALA A 112 8.34 -15.46 -15.25
C ALA A 112 9.50 -16.36 -15.72
N LYS A 113 9.46 -16.74 -17.01
CA LYS A 113 10.63 -17.37 -17.64
C LYS A 113 11.82 -16.41 -17.60
N PRO A 114 13.07 -16.90 -17.49
CA PRO A 114 14.26 -16.05 -17.39
C PRO A 114 14.34 -14.96 -18.44
N GLU A 115 13.96 -15.28 -19.69
CA GLU A 115 14.02 -14.38 -20.85
C GLU A 115 12.96 -13.24 -20.77
N GLU A 116 11.87 -13.46 -20.02
CA GLU A 116 10.75 -12.51 -19.90
C GLU A 116 10.76 -11.69 -18.61
N ARG A 117 11.63 -12.02 -17.64
CA ARG A 117 11.64 -11.39 -16.31
C ARG A 117 11.72 -9.87 -16.39
N GLY A 118 12.68 -9.34 -17.15
CA GLY A 118 12.87 -7.90 -17.30
C GLY A 118 11.63 -7.21 -17.89
N LYS A 119 11.01 -7.80 -18.90
CA LYS A 119 9.79 -7.27 -19.52
C LYS A 119 8.62 -7.24 -18.54
N LYS A 120 8.44 -8.30 -17.74
CA LYS A 120 7.35 -8.39 -16.76
C LYS A 120 7.53 -7.41 -15.61
N ILE A 121 8.75 -7.29 -15.08
CA ILE A 121 9.09 -6.29 -14.05
C ILE A 121 8.86 -4.88 -14.60
N GLY A 122 9.36 -4.57 -15.79
CA GLY A 122 9.16 -3.26 -16.42
C GLY A 122 7.69 -2.91 -16.62
N THR A 123 6.87 -3.88 -17.03
CA THR A 123 5.42 -3.67 -17.18
C THR A 123 4.74 -3.38 -15.84
N ILE A 124 5.13 -4.04 -14.76
CA ILE A 124 4.59 -3.77 -13.42
C ILE A 124 5.03 -2.40 -12.92
N MET A 125 6.29 -2.02 -13.13
CA MET A 125 6.80 -0.70 -12.77
C MET A 125 6.11 0.42 -13.55
N ALA A 126 5.85 0.21 -14.86
CA ALA A 126 5.05 1.15 -15.65
C ALA A 126 3.63 1.32 -15.07
N GLY A 127 2.98 0.22 -14.68
CA GLY A 127 1.68 0.27 -14.02
C GLY A 127 1.70 1.02 -12.69
N LEU A 128 2.77 0.84 -11.90
CA LEU A 128 2.99 1.56 -10.66
C LEU A 128 3.09 3.08 -10.90
N LEU A 129 3.92 3.50 -11.86
CA LEU A 129 4.10 4.92 -12.20
C LEU A 129 2.81 5.54 -12.73
N ILE A 130 2.09 4.85 -13.60
CA ILE A 130 0.77 5.28 -14.09
C ILE A 130 -0.21 5.42 -12.93
N GLY A 131 -0.22 4.47 -11.99
CA GLY A 131 -1.05 4.53 -10.79
C GLY A 131 -0.77 5.77 -9.94
N ILE A 132 0.50 6.12 -9.73
CA ILE A 132 0.90 7.34 -9.01
C ILE A 132 0.40 8.60 -9.74
N LEU A 133 0.59 8.68 -11.05
CA LEU A 133 0.18 9.85 -11.84
C LEU A 133 -1.35 10.01 -11.84
N LEU A 134 -2.06 8.93 -12.13
CA LEU A 134 -3.52 8.96 -12.24
C LEU A 134 -4.20 9.15 -10.88
N SER A 135 -3.58 8.71 -9.77
CA SER A 135 -4.17 8.82 -8.43
C SER A 135 -4.54 10.26 -8.06
N ARG A 136 -3.67 11.21 -8.40
CA ARG A 136 -3.88 12.64 -8.11
C ARG A 136 -5.03 13.22 -8.93
N THR A 137 -5.08 12.91 -10.22
CA THR A 137 -6.16 13.36 -11.10
C THR A 137 -7.49 12.74 -10.67
N PHE A 138 -7.48 11.42 -10.43
CA PHE A 138 -8.66 10.69 -9.98
C PHE A 138 -9.22 11.27 -8.66
N SER A 139 -8.36 11.42 -7.63
CA SER A 139 -8.82 11.94 -6.34
C SER A 139 -9.27 13.38 -6.41
N GLY A 140 -8.61 14.23 -7.21
CA GLY A 140 -9.02 15.62 -7.41
C GLY A 140 -10.39 15.74 -8.09
N VAL A 141 -10.62 14.99 -9.18
CA VAL A 141 -11.90 15.01 -9.92
C VAL A 141 -13.04 14.47 -9.06
N ILE A 142 -12.84 13.33 -8.39
CA ILE A 142 -13.88 12.74 -7.53
C ILE A 142 -14.19 13.65 -6.34
N SER A 143 -13.16 14.23 -5.70
CA SER A 143 -13.37 15.14 -4.58
C SER A 143 -14.16 16.38 -4.97
N ALA A 144 -13.88 16.95 -6.14
CA ALA A 144 -14.59 18.14 -6.63
C ALA A 144 -16.09 17.89 -6.86
N GLN A 145 -16.49 16.66 -7.20
CA GLN A 145 -17.89 16.32 -7.49
C GLN A 145 -18.63 15.71 -6.30
N PHE A 146 -17.98 14.86 -5.53
CA PHE A 146 -18.62 14.03 -4.50
C PHE A 146 -18.01 14.21 -3.10
N GLY A 147 -17.02 15.10 -2.97
CA GLY A 147 -16.31 15.32 -1.73
C GLY A 147 -15.17 14.29 -1.48
N TRP A 148 -14.24 14.66 -0.61
CA TRP A 148 -13.03 13.88 -0.35
C TRP A 148 -13.30 12.47 0.20
N ARG A 149 -14.38 12.27 0.96
CA ARG A 149 -14.76 10.96 1.50
C ARG A 149 -15.10 9.94 0.42
N ALA A 150 -15.72 10.39 -0.68
CA ALA A 150 -16.09 9.53 -1.80
C ALA A 150 -14.87 8.87 -2.44
N VAL A 151 -13.73 9.54 -2.47
CA VAL A 151 -12.47 8.99 -2.98
C VAL A 151 -12.08 7.71 -2.24
N PHE A 152 -12.14 7.74 -0.91
CA PHE A 152 -11.78 6.60 -0.07
C PHE A 152 -12.83 5.47 -0.13
N TYR A 153 -14.11 5.78 -0.25
CA TYR A 153 -15.15 4.76 -0.47
C TYR A 153 -14.97 4.04 -1.80
N ILE A 154 -14.73 4.80 -2.88
CA ILE A 154 -14.49 4.21 -4.20
C ILE A 154 -13.21 3.37 -4.19
N ALA A 155 -12.14 3.88 -3.57
CA ALA A 155 -10.90 3.14 -3.39
C ALA A 155 -11.12 1.83 -2.61
N ALA A 156 -11.92 1.86 -1.53
CA ALA A 156 -12.26 0.65 -0.77
C ALA A 156 -13.00 -0.37 -1.63
N GLY A 157 -13.95 0.06 -2.45
CA GLY A 157 -14.67 -0.80 -3.40
C GLY A 157 -13.71 -1.43 -4.43
N ILE A 158 -12.81 -0.65 -5.01
CA ILE A 158 -11.79 -1.14 -5.95
C ILE A 158 -10.87 -2.16 -5.26
N MET A 159 -10.39 -1.87 -4.05
CA MET A 159 -9.52 -2.78 -3.30
C MET A 159 -10.25 -4.08 -2.92
N LEU A 160 -11.54 -4.00 -2.59
CA LEU A 160 -12.37 -5.18 -2.32
C LEU A 160 -12.47 -6.09 -3.55
N VAL A 161 -12.70 -5.51 -4.74
CA VAL A 161 -12.73 -6.28 -6.00
C VAL A 161 -11.40 -6.95 -6.27
N ILE A 162 -10.28 -6.21 -6.12
CA ILE A 162 -8.93 -6.77 -6.31
C ILE A 162 -8.66 -7.88 -5.29
N TRP A 163 -9.05 -7.69 -4.03
CA TRP A 163 -8.94 -8.69 -2.97
C TRP A 163 -9.64 -9.99 -3.35
N LEU A 164 -10.89 -9.91 -3.81
CA LEU A 164 -11.65 -11.07 -4.27
C LEU A 164 -10.98 -11.74 -5.49
N MET A 165 -10.53 -10.96 -6.47
CA MET A 165 -9.82 -11.49 -7.64
C MET A 165 -8.52 -12.21 -7.25
N ILE A 166 -7.73 -11.66 -6.36
CA ILE A 166 -6.50 -12.30 -5.87
C ILE A 166 -6.83 -13.58 -5.11
N GLY A 167 -7.86 -13.56 -4.26
CA GLY A 167 -8.34 -14.73 -3.55
C GLY A 167 -8.75 -15.88 -4.47
N LEU A 168 -9.40 -15.57 -5.59
CA LEU A 168 -9.91 -16.57 -6.55
C LEU A 168 -8.85 -17.05 -7.53
N PHE A 169 -8.02 -16.15 -8.07
CA PHE A 169 -7.17 -16.44 -9.23
C PHE A 169 -5.68 -16.60 -8.91
N LEU A 170 -5.20 -16.12 -7.76
CA LEU A 170 -3.78 -16.22 -7.44
C LEU A 170 -3.46 -17.62 -6.93
N PRO A 171 -2.50 -18.35 -7.56
CA PRO A 171 -2.01 -19.61 -7.02
C PRO A 171 -1.26 -19.39 -5.70
N GLU A 172 -1.28 -20.41 -4.85
CA GLU A 172 -0.49 -20.40 -3.62
C GLU A 172 0.98 -20.64 -3.99
N VAL A 173 1.86 -19.73 -3.55
CA VAL A 173 3.30 -19.86 -3.70
C VAL A 173 3.89 -20.12 -2.32
N GLU A 174 4.65 -21.22 -2.20
CA GLU A 174 5.30 -21.57 -0.94
C GLU A 174 6.38 -20.54 -0.57
N PRO A 175 6.65 -20.36 0.73
CA PRO A 175 7.66 -19.42 1.21
C PRO A 175 9.07 -19.89 0.80
N ASP A 176 9.93 -18.94 0.47
CA ASP A 176 11.31 -19.21 0.06
C ASP A 176 12.22 -19.60 1.24
N HIS A 177 11.85 -19.19 2.47
CA HIS A 177 12.65 -19.42 3.68
C HIS A 177 11.82 -20.04 4.80
N LYS A 178 12.41 -21.01 5.52
CA LYS A 178 11.81 -21.67 6.69
C LYS A 178 12.40 -21.19 8.03
N ASP A 179 13.28 -20.19 8.00
CA ASP A 179 13.91 -19.65 9.22
C ASP A 179 12.98 -18.73 10.00
N GLY A 180 13.12 -18.69 11.34
CA GLY A 180 12.24 -17.92 12.22
C GLY A 180 12.43 -16.40 12.09
N TYR A 181 11.34 -15.62 12.21
CA TYR A 181 11.31 -14.15 12.09
C TYR A 181 12.38 -13.44 12.94
N GLY A 182 12.64 -13.95 14.15
CA GLY A 182 13.68 -13.40 15.03
C GLY A 182 15.09 -13.49 14.45
N LYS A 183 15.43 -14.55 13.69
CA LYS A 183 16.74 -14.69 13.02
C LYS A 183 16.87 -13.71 11.85
N LEU A 184 15.81 -13.51 11.08
CA LEU A 184 15.80 -12.54 9.98
C LEU A 184 15.95 -11.10 10.48
N MET A 185 15.23 -10.73 11.53
CA MET A 185 15.38 -9.39 12.14
C MET A 185 16.75 -9.21 12.79
N ALA A 186 17.29 -10.24 13.42
CA ALA A 186 18.64 -10.20 13.98
C ALA A 186 19.71 -10.01 12.89
N SER A 187 19.60 -10.70 11.76
CA SER A 187 20.54 -10.54 10.63
C SER A 187 20.46 -9.15 9.99
N LEU A 188 19.28 -8.53 9.93
CA LEU A 188 19.11 -7.14 9.46
C LEU A 188 19.79 -6.14 10.40
N ILE A 189 19.68 -6.36 11.71
CA ILE A 189 20.34 -5.50 12.72
C ILE A 189 21.86 -5.69 12.67
N GLU A 190 22.33 -6.93 12.48
CA GLU A 190 23.73 -7.27 12.36
C GLU A 190 24.36 -6.64 11.09
N LEU A 191 23.65 -6.69 9.94
CA LEU A 191 24.05 -6.04 8.70
C LEU A 191 24.23 -4.52 8.85
N VAL A 192 23.33 -3.85 9.57
CA VAL A 192 23.42 -2.40 9.85
C VAL A 192 24.55 -2.09 10.84
N ARG A 193 24.89 -3.04 11.72
CA ARG A 193 25.94 -2.85 12.74
C ARG A 193 27.34 -3.15 12.21
N ASP A 194 27.45 -4.07 11.25
CA ASP A 194 28.74 -4.57 10.72
C ASP A 194 29.18 -3.88 9.43
N GLU A 195 28.41 -2.89 8.90
CA GLU A 195 28.90 -2.05 7.80
C GLU A 195 29.88 -1.00 8.35
N PRO A 196 31.20 -1.18 8.13
CA PRO A 196 32.16 -0.16 8.48
C PRO A 196 31.99 1.04 7.53
N SER A 197 31.69 2.21 8.10
CA SER A 197 31.71 3.52 7.43
C SER A 197 33.06 3.83 6.77
#